data_76e0ecab39cc08f26226cd8a719389e9
#
_entry.id   76e0ecab39cc08f26226cd8a719389e9
#
_cell.length_a   1.000
_cell.length_b   1.000
_cell.length_c   1.000
_cell.angle_alpha   90.00
_cell.angle_beta   90.00
_cell.angle_gamma   90.00
#
_symmetry.space_group_name_H-M   'P 1'
#
loop_
_entity.id
_entity.type
_entity.pdbx_description
1 polymer ?
#
loop_
_entity_poly.entity_id
_entity_poly.type
_entity_poly.pdbx_seq_one_letter_code
_entity_poly.pdbx_strand_id
1 'polypeptide(L)'
;MSRLGRWLAGACASTVAVGMLISGSAHVGRSPREGAGGGAGTEVPEVAVGAYLHYGSPGVERMREMAKWLGGTELRAGHTYLPGDTWANIEGAPDSLRTWARWRGEKADRLFVLNVPMQERNEAGVPDDRVAELIRSGARGDNDHHFRRLATRLVELGVPDTVIVLGWEMNGFNYTHRCRPDPESWKTYWRRVVAAMRSVQGQRFRFDYAPNRGGDAIAWTSCYPGDDVVDVIGMDSYDQEPGRTFDEQVSQPYGLQQQVDFARAHGKRISYPEWGLFRHGDNPAYVRGMLAWFARHEPLYHSITDYCPHGVWQCGQNPRSAQVFRESLSAG
;
A
#
# COMPACT_ATOMS: atom_id res chain seq x y z
N MET A 1 3.48 -51.07 4.27
CA MET A 1 4.05 -51.24 5.61
C MET A 1 4.15 -49.85 6.21
N SER A 2 3.12 -49.37 6.77
CA SER A 2 2.64 -49.26 8.14
C SER A 2 3.65 -48.65 9.12
N ARG A 3 3.34 -47.45 9.62
CA ARG A 3 3.11 -47.22 11.05
C ARG A 3 2.46 -45.87 11.31
N LEU A 4 1.24 -45.94 11.83
CA LEU A 4 0.51 -44.87 12.50
C LEU A 4 1.21 -44.51 13.81
N GLY A 5 1.16 -43.24 14.19
CA GLY A 5 1.47 -42.74 15.53
C GLY A 5 0.45 -41.70 15.95
N ARG A 6 -0.61 -42.13 16.65
CA ARG A 6 -1.60 -41.29 17.35
C ARG A 6 -0.95 -40.71 18.61
N TRP A 7 -1.19 -39.43 18.89
CA TRP A 7 -1.08 -38.88 20.25
C TRP A 7 -2.34 -38.13 20.63
N LEU A 8 -2.72 -38.40 21.88
CA LEU A 8 -3.98 -38.15 22.53
C LEU A 8 -4.17 -36.72 23.02
N ALA A 9 -5.43 -36.39 23.20
CA ALA A 9 -5.97 -35.19 23.81
C ALA A 9 -5.55 -35.04 25.30
N GLY A 10 -5.44 -33.79 25.73
CA GLY A 10 -5.36 -33.38 27.13
C GLY A 10 -6.19 -32.12 27.34
N ALA A 11 -7.41 -32.31 27.83
CA ALA A 11 -8.27 -31.25 28.32
C ALA A 11 -7.90 -30.95 29.78
N CYS A 12 -7.78 -29.66 30.12
CA CYS A 12 -7.89 -29.19 31.50
C CYS A 12 -8.78 -27.97 31.57
N ALA A 13 -9.93 -28.18 32.18
CA ALA A 13 -10.84 -27.14 32.64
C ALA A 13 -10.47 -26.73 34.06
N SER A 14 -10.59 -25.45 34.41
CA SER A 14 -10.75 -24.99 35.80
C SER A 14 -11.39 -23.59 35.79
N THR A 15 -12.56 -23.54 36.13
CA THR A 15 -13.55 -22.90 37.03
C THR A 15 -13.13 -21.63 37.78
N VAL A 16 -13.89 -20.56 37.54
CA VAL A 16 -14.72 -19.67 38.39
C VAL A 16 -14.07 -19.04 39.65
N ALA A 17 -14.16 -17.72 39.70
CA ALA A 17 -14.54 -16.99 40.93
C ALA A 17 -15.24 -15.67 40.63
N VAL A 18 -16.40 -15.53 41.28
CA VAL A 18 -17.35 -14.41 41.33
C VAL A 18 -16.93 -13.47 42.48
N GLY A 19 -17.16 -12.15 42.33
CA GLY A 19 -17.01 -11.20 43.44
C GLY A 19 -17.38 -9.77 43.02
N MET A 20 -18.57 -9.49 43.21
CA MET A 20 -19.38 -8.50 43.93
C MET A 20 -19.12 -6.98 43.72
N LEU A 21 -20.23 -6.37 43.43
CA LEU A 21 -20.64 -4.97 43.40
C LEU A 21 -20.27 -4.16 44.68
N ILE A 22 -19.91 -2.89 44.48
CA ILE A 22 -20.30 -1.83 45.41
C ILE A 22 -20.71 -0.61 44.60
N SER A 23 -21.94 -0.19 44.85
CA SER A 23 -22.61 1.04 44.41
C SER A 23 -22.16 2.23 45.26
N GLY A 24 -21.97 3.38 44.63
CA GLY A 24 -21.80 4.65 45.35
C GLY A 24 -22.33 5.80 44.49
N SER A 25 -23.44 6.35 44.94
CA SER A 25 -24.22 7.42 44.27
C SER A 25 -23.72 8.82 44.60
N ALA A 26 -23.81 9.68 43.59
CA ALA A 26 -24.19 11.10 43.55
C ALA A 26 -23.39 12.15 44.33
N HIS A 27 -22.92 13.16 43.57
CA HIS A 27 -23.40 14.54 43.85
C HIS A 27 -23.28 15.44 42.63
N VAL A 28 -24.34 16.18 42.38
CA VAL A 28 -24.57 17.19 41.35
C VAL A 28 -23.87 18.47 41.75
N GLY A 29 -23.14 19.08 40.84
CA GLY A 29 -22.63 20.45 40.96
C GLY A 29 -22.65 21.12 39.57
N ARG A 30 -23.46 22.15 39.45
CA ARG A 30 -23.74 22.84 38.18
C ARG A 30 -23.00 24.18 38.11
N SER A 31 -22.29 24.36 36.96
CA SER A 31 -22.04 25.62 36.21
C SER A 31 -21.04 26.65 36.74
N PRO A 32 -20.43 27.52 35.89
CA PRO A 32 -20.98 28.05 34.64
C PRO A 32 -20.02 27.99 33.41
N ARG A 33 -20.61 28.29 32.25
CA ARG A 33 -20.01 28.51 30.93
C ARG A 33 -19.08 29.72 30.90
N GLU A 34 -18.01 29.62 30.14
CA GLU A 34 -17.62 30.59 29.11
C GLU A 34 -16.23 30.23 28.56
N GLY A 35 -16.08 30.27 27.25
CA GLY A 35 -14.80 30.10 26.56
C GLY A 35 -14.98 29.38 25.23
N ALA A 36 -15.50 30.11 24.21
CA ALA A 36 -15.45 29.66 22.83
C ALA A 36 -13.98 29.59 22.36
N GLY A 37 -13.43 28.38 22.34
CA GLY A 37 -12.21 28.06 21.63
C GLY A 37 -12.59 27.18 20.45
N GLY A 38 -12.63 27.74 19.23
CA GLY A 38 -12.82 27.00 18.01
C GLY A 38 -11.70 25.98 17.86
N GLY A 39 -11.96 24.75 18.27
CA GLY A 39 -11.14 23.62 17.85
C GLY A 39 -11.35 23.45 16.35
N ALA A 40 -10.30 23.75 15.56
CA ALA A 40 -10.22 23.28 14.20
C ALA A 40 -10.32 21.75 14.28
N GLY A 41 -11.50 21.20 14.01
CA GLY A 41 -11.70 19.79 13.75
C GLY A 41 -10.73 19.46 12.60
N THR A 42 -9.74 18.65 12.88
CA THR A 42 -8.96 18.01 11.82
C THR A 42 -9.94 17.12 11.09
N GLU A 43 -10.53 17.62 9.99
CA GLU A 43 -11.23 16.76 9.04
C GLU A 43 -10.26 15.61 8.71
N VAL A 44 -10.67 14.39 9.05
CA VAL A 44 -9.97 13.19 8.62
C VAL A 44 -10.04 13.22 7.09
N PRO A 45 -8.92 13.27 6.38
CA PRO A 45 -8.96 13.36 4.93
C PRO A 45 -9.72 12.16 4.40
N GLU A 46 -10.77 12.41 3.63
CA GLU A 46 -11.54 11.38 2.94
C GLU A 46 -10.59 10.46 2.15
N VAL A 47 -10.86 9.14 2.16
CA VAL A 47 -10.04 8.14 1.48
C VAL A 47 -9.85 8.51 0.00
N ALA A 48 -8.61 8.64 -0.45
CA ALA A 48 -8.36 8.96 -1.85
C ALA A 48 -8.49 7.70 -2.72
N VAL A 49 -9.54 7.66 -3.53
CA VAL A 49 -9.76 6.60 -4.52
C VAL A 49 -8.83 6.81 -5.71
N GLY A 50 -8.19 5.75 -6.16
CA GLY A 50 -7.27 5.75 -7.29
C GLY A 50 -7.38 4.52 -8.18
N ALA A 51 -6.63 4.56 -9.28
CA ALA A 51 -6.47 3.43 -10.19
C ALA A 51 -5.11 3.51 -10.91
N TYR A 52 -4.49 2.35 -11.11
CA TYR A 52 -3.43 2.21 -12.10
C TYR A 52 -4.03 1.80 -13.44
N LEU A 53 -3.95 2.68 -14.42
CA LEU A 53 -4.62 2.53 -15.72
C LEU A 53 -3.65 2.43 -16.90
N HIS A 54 -2.49 3.04 -16.79
CA HIS A 54 -1.37 2.99 -17.73
C HIS A 54 -0.24 3.92 -17.27
N TYR A 55 0.91 3.79 -17.91
CA TYR A 55 2.04 4.73 -17.74
C TYR A 55 1.79 6.08 -18.44
N GLY A 56 2.44 7.14 -17.95
CA GLY A 56 2.51 8.44 -18.62
C GLY A 56 1.17 9.07 -18.99
N SER A 57 1.13 9.78 -20.11
CA SER A 57 -0.06 10.52 -20.57
C SER A 57 -1.31 9.67 -20.76
N PRO A 58 -1.25 8.45 -21.34
CA PRO A 58 -2.42 7.60 -21.44
C PRO A 58 -3.03 7.24 -20.08
N GLY A 59 -2.22 7.10 -19.03
CA GLY A 59 -2.72 6.86 -17.68
C GLY A 59 -3.59 8.01 -17.17
N VAL A 60 -3.11 9.25 -17.31
CA VAL A 60 -3.85 10.46 -16.93
C VAL A 60 -5.14 10.64 -17.74
N GLU A 61 -5.12 10.36 -19.03
CA GLU A 61 -6.32 10.41 -19.87
C GLU A 61 -7.38 9.42 -19.40
N ARG A 62 -6.98 8.17 -19.16
CA ARG A 62 -7.84 7.11 -18.65
C ARG A 62 -8.39 7.39 -17.25
N MET A 63 -7.66 8.09 -16.39
CA MET A 63 -8.20 8.55 -15.09
C MET A 63 -9.46 9.41 -15.31
N ARG A 64 -9.46 10.32 -16.29
CA ARG A 64 -10.61 11.15 -16.62
C ARG A 64 -11.77 10.35 -17.23
N GLU A 65 -11.45 9.35 -18.05
CA GLU A 65 -12.44 8.47 -18.66
C GLU A 65 -13.09 7.54 -17.62
N MET A 66 -12.30 6.97 -16.73
CA MET A 66 -12.82 6.14 -15.64
C MET A 66 -13.69 6.96 -14.68
N ALA A 67 -13.33 8.20 -14.37
CA ALA A 67 -14.17 9.10 -13.58
C ALA A 67 -15.54 9.33 -14.23
N LYS A 68 -15.59 9.49 -15.57
CA LYS A 68 -16.88 9.56 -16.31
C LYS A 68 -17.65 8.26 -16.22
N TRP A 69 -16.99 7.12 -16.35
CA TRP A 69 -17.63 5.81 -16.21
C TRP A 69 -18.20 5.60 -14.80
N LEU A 70 -17.57 6.16 -13.77
CA LEU A 70 -18.03 6.19 -12.38
C LEU A 70 -19.12 7.24 -12.10
N GLY A 71 -19.72 7.84 -13.15
CA GLY A 71 -20.80 8.83 -12.96
C GLY A 71 -20.32 10.21 -12.52
N GLY A 72 -19.04 10.50 -12.63
CA GLY A 72 -18.43 11.78 -12.26
C GLY A 72 -17.62 11.74 -10.96
N THR A 73 -17.59 10.61 -10.28
CA THR A 73 -16.74 10.42 -9.10
C THR A 73 -15.27 10.60 -9.45
N GLU A 74 -14.60 11.54 -8.80
CA GLU A 74 -13.22 11.86 -9.10
C GLU A 74 -12.25 10.85 -8.48
N LEU A 75 -11.28 10.39 -9.29
CA LEU A 75 -10.14 9.64 -8.82
C LEU A 75 -9.09 10.62 -8.29
N ARG A 76 -8.81 10.58 -6.99
CA ARG A 76 -7.89 11.52 -6.32
C ARG A 76 -6.49 10.96 -6.09
N ALA A 77 -6.29 9.65 -6.18
CA ALA A 77 -4.96 9.03 -6.15
C ALA A 77 -4.54 8.63 -7.57
N GLY A 78 -3.62 9.39 -8.16
CA GLY A 78 -3.01 9.06 -9.45
C GLY A 78 -1.82 8.15 -9.24
N HIS A 79 -1.89 6.94 -9.75
CA HIS A 79 -0.91 5.89 -9.51
C HIS A 79 -0.17 5.50 -10.79
N THR A 80 1.16 5.45 -10.71
CA THR A 80 2.01 4.96 -11.80
C THR A 80 3.32 4.38 -11.29
N TYR A 81 4.06 3.73 -12.20
CA TYR A 81 5.33 3.08 -11.91
C TYR A 81 6.47 3.74 -12.68
N LEU A 82 7.66 3.73 -12.10
CA LEU A 82 8.88 3.90 -12.88
C LEU A 82 9.28 2.55 -13.48
N PRO A 83 9.64 2.49 -14.77
CA PRO A 83 10.18 1.26 -15.35
C PRO A 83 11.48 0.87 -14.63
N GLY A 84 11.58 -0.40 -14.25
CA GLY A 84 12.69 -0.94 -13.46
C GLY A 84 13.78 -1.61 -14.29
N ASP A 85 13.87 -1.36 -15.59
CA ASP A 85 14.81 -2.00 -16.49
C ASP A 85 16.22 -1.41 -16.40
N THR A 86 16.33 -0.09 -16.24
CA THR A 86 17.60 0.65 -16.14
C THR A 86 17.55 1.72 -15.06
N TRP A 87 18.72 2.10 -14.52
CA TRP A 87 18.84 3.20 -13.59
C TRP A 87 18.31 4.54 -14.16
N ALA A 88 18.55 4.78 -15.45
CA ALA A 88 18.04 5.99 -16.10
C ALA A 88 16.51 6.10 -16.03
N ASN A 89 15.80 4.98 -16.12
CA ASN A 89 14.35 4.93 -15.99
C ASN A 89 13.89 5.05 -14.52
N ILE A 90 14.61 4.44 -13.58
CA ILE A 90 14.36 4.58 -12.12
C ILE A 90 14.59 6.02 -11.65
N GLU A 91 15.53 6.74 -12.24
CA GLU A 91 15.72 8.19 -12.01
C GLU A 91 14.55 9.05 -12.49
N GLY A 92 13.58 8.44 -13.16
CA GLY A 92 12.37 9.09 -13.67
C GLY A 92 12.57 9.82 -15.00
N ALA A 93 12.12 9.22 -16.11
CA ALA A 93 12.09 9.89 -17.39
C ALA A 93 11.22 11.17 -17.33
N PRO A 94 11.75 12.34 -17.70
CA PRO A 94 11.08 13.63 -17.43
C PRO A 94 9.68 13.76 -18.00
N ASP A 95 9.42 13.21 -19.18
CA ASP A 95 8.14 13.39 -19.88
C ASP A 95 6.99 12.63 -19.20
N SER A 96 7.26 11.41 -18.70
CA SER A 96 6.26 10.62 -17.99
C SER A 96 5.89 11.28 -16.66
N LEU A 97 6.87 11.66 -15.85
CA LEU A 97 6.65 12.33 -14.57
C LEU A 97 5.98 13.71 -14.73
N ARG A 98 6.33 14.48 -15.76
CA ARG A 98 5.75 15.81 -16.01
C ARG A 98 4.23 15.75 -16.21
N THR A 99 3.72 14.71 -16.86
CA THR A 99 2.29 14.56 -17.09
C THR A 99 1.55 14.31 -15.79
N TRP A 100 2.06 13.42 -14.95
CA TRP A 100 1.50 13.14 -13.63
C TRP A 100 1.64 14.33 -12.66
N ALA A 101 2.77 15.05 -12.72
CA ALA A 101 2.99 16.27 -11.93
C ALA A 101 1.96 17.35 -12.27
N ARG A 102 1.68 17.58 -13.57
CA ARG A 102 0.62 18.48 -13.99
C ARG A 102 -0.75 18.06 -13.48
N TRP A 103 -1.09 16.78 -13.65
CA TRP A 103 -2.35 16.24 -13.15
C TRP A 103 -2.49 16.45 -11.64
N ARG A 104 -1.42 16.18 -10.85
CA ARG A 104 -1.41 16.44 -9.40
C ARG A 104 -1.61 17.92 -9.08
N GLY A 105 -0.96 18.81 -9.82
CA GLY A 105 -1.01 20.25 -9.63
C GLY A 105 -2.36 20.91 -9.97
N GLU A 106 -3.24 20.25 -10.72
CA GLU A 106 -4.57 20.77 -11.07
C GLU A 106 -5.50 20.89 -9.85
N LYS A 107 -5.32 20.05 -8.80
CA LYS A 107 -6.14 20.04 -7.58
C LYS A 107 -5.31 19.71 -6.34
N ALA A 108 -5.54 20.45 -5.27
CA ALA A 108 -4.76 20.34 -4.04
C ALA A 108 -5.00 19.05 -3.25
N ASP A 109 -6.17 18.43 -3.39
CA ASP A 109 -6.59 17.20 -2.72
C ASP A 109 -6.19 15.90 -3.43
N ARG A 110 -5.51 16.00 -4.59
CA ARG A 110 -4.97 14.84 -5.30
C ARG A 110 -3.69 14.34 -4.65
N LEU A 111 -3.48 13.03 -4.70
CA LEU A 111 -2.24 12.37 -4.34
C LEU A 111 -1.55 11.86 -5.61
N PHE A 112 -0.25 12.05 -5.71
CA PHE A 112 0.56 11.36 -6.68
C PHE A 112 1.26 10.19 -6.01
N VAL A 113 0.98 8.96 -6.46
CA VAL A 113 1.52 7.71 -5.96
C VAL A 113 2.45 7.13 -7.01
N LEU A 114 3.69 6.89 -6.63
CA LEU A 114 4.75 6.46 -7.54
C LEU A 114 5.45 5.21 -7.02
N ASN A 115 5.30 4.08 -7.72
CA ASN A 115 6.06 2.87 -7.45
C ASN A 115 7.49 3.04 -7.97
N VAL A 116 8.46 2.88 -7.07
CA VAL A 116 9.88 3.08 -7.34
C VAL A 116 10.64 1.77 -7.09
N PRO A 117 11.21 1.15 -8.14
CA PRO A 117 12.08 -0.01 -8.00
C PRO A 117 13.36 0.37 -7.24
N MET A 118 13.85 -0.52 -6.37
CA MET A 118 15.12 -0.31 -5.67
C MET A 118 16.33 -0.80 -6.47
N GLN A 119 16.12 -1.57 -7.55
CA GLN A 119 17.17 -2.11 -8.40
C GLN A 119 16.79 -2.06 -9.87
N GLU A 120 17.78 -1.85 -10.74
CA GLU A 120 17.59 -2.07 -12.17
C GLU A 120 17.41 -3.56 -12.50
N ARG A 121 16.96 -3.87 -13.72
CA ARG A 121 16.60 -5.22 -14.14
C ARG A 121 15.57 -5.86 -13.18
N ASN A 122 14.60 -5.05 -12.75
CA ASN A 122 13.70 -5.39 -11.63
C ASN A 122 12.90 -6.69 -11.88
N GLU A 123 12.57 -7.00 -13.14
CA GLU A 123 11.78 -8.17 -13.53
C GLU A 123 12.59 -9.20 -14.36
N ALA A 124 13.92 -9.11 -14.34
CA ALA A 124 14.79 -9.92 -15.21
C ALA A 124 15.10 -11.33 -14.66
N GLY A 125 14.43 -11.77 -13.58
CA GLY A 125 14.67 -13.10 -13.00
C GLY A 125 16.08 -13.28 -12.45
N VAL A 126 16.66 -12.24 -11.87
CA VAL A 126 18.02 -12.28 -11.31
C VAL A 126 18.10 -13.31 -10.17
N PRO A 127 19.08 -14.22 -10.14
CA PRO A 127 19.23 -15.23 -9.09
C PRO A 127 19.46 -14.62 -7.69
N ASP A 128 19.05 -15.36 -6.64
CA ASP A 128 19.07 -14.88 -5.25
C ASP A 128 20.47 -14.46 -4.75
N ASP A 129 21.52 -15.21 -5.10
CA ASP A 129 22.91 -14.88 -4.76
C ASP A 129 23.32 -13.52 -5.33
N ARG A 130 22.96 -13.25 -6.59
CA ARG A 130 23.22 -11.97 -7.23
C ARG A 130 22.35 -10.85 -6.66
N VAL A 131 21.09 -11.14 -6.32
CA VAL A 131 20.22 -10.18 -5.63
C VAL A 131 20.81 -9.78 -4.28
N ALA A 132 21.31 -10.74 -3.49
CA ALA A 132 21.98 -10.46 -2.22
C ALA A 132 23.19 -9.53 -2.39
N GLU A 133 24.01 -9.73 -3.43
CA GLU A 133 25.14 -8.83 -3.74
C GLU A 133 24.68 -7.41 -4.08
N LEU A 134 23.63 -7.27 -4.90
CA LEU A 134 23.07 -5.98 -5.29
C LEU A 134 22.48 -5.24 -4.09
N ILE A 135 21.76 -5.95 -3.20
CA ILE A 135 21.23 -5.41 -1.95
C ILE A 135 22.37 -4.90 -1.05
N ARG A 136 23.44 -5.69 -0.87
CA ARG A 136 24.61 -5.25 -0.10
C ARG A 136 25.31 -4.03 -0.70
N SER A 137 25.40 -3.96 -2.03
CA SER A 137 25.91 -2.78 -2.73
C SER A 137 25.06 -1.54 -2.42
N GLY A 138 23.74 -1.66 -2.56
CA GLY A 138 22.82 -0.59 -2.17
C GLY A 138 22.91 -0.20 -0.69
N ALA A 139 23.08 -1.19 0.21
CA ALA A 139 23.27 -0.96 1.65
C ALA A 139 24.57 -0.18 1.95
N ARG A 140 25.60 -0.29 1.14
CA ARG A 140 26.82 0.56 1.23
C ARG A 140 26.62 1.96 0.67
N GLY A 141 25.55 2.22 -0.08
CA GLY A 141 25.20 3.52 -0.63
C GLY A 141 25.62 3.73 -2.09
N ASP A 142 26.02 2.67 -2.78
CA ASP A 142 26.49 2.75 -4.17
C ASP A 142 25.42 3.35 -5.11
N ASN A 143 24.12 3.20 -4.74
CA ASN A 143 22.98 3.65 -5.53
C ASN A 143 22.34 4.97 -5.06
N ASP A 144 22.82 5.59 -3.97
CA ASP A 144 22.21 6.78 -3.37
C ASP A 144 22.01 7.93 -4.36
N HIS A 145 22.94 8.09 -5.31
CA HIS A 145 22.94 9.17 -6.29
C HIS A 145 21.76 9.08 -7.28
N HIS A 146 21.29 7.87 -7.61
CA HIS A 146 20.11 7.66 -8.47
C HIS A 146 18.84 8.17 -7.78
N PHE A 147 18.67 7.84 -6.51
CA PHE A 147 17.49 8.26 -5.74
C PHE A 147 17.50 9.76 -5.40
N ARG A 148 18.68 10.35 -5.15
CA ARG A 148 18.77 11.81 -5.06
C ARG A 148 18.34 12.49 -6.35
N ARG A 149 18.75 11.97 -7.50
CA ARG A 149 18.36 12.50 -8.80
C ARG A 149 16.85 12.42 -9.03
N LEU A 150 16.23 11.28 -8.72
CA LEU A 150 14.77 11.13 -8.77
C LEU A 150 14.07 12.17 -7.86
N ALA A 151 14.52 12.29 -6.61
CA ALA A 151 13.96 13.23 -5.65
C ALA A 151 14.07 14.68 -6.12
N THR A 152 15.23 15.08 -6.68
CA THR A 152 15.43 16.42 -7.28
C THR A 152 14.43 16.67 -8.40
N ARG A 153 14.25 15.70 -9.32
CA ARG A 153 13.28 15.81 -10.42
C ARG A 153 11.84 15.99 -9.94
N LEU A 154 11.44 15.22 -8.93
CA LEU A 154 10.08 15.33 -8.36
C LEU A 154 9.84 16.70 -7.72
N VAL A 155 10.82 17.24 -7.00
CA VAL A 155 10.75 18.59 -6.43
C VAL A 155 10.69 19.66 -7.53
N GLU A 156 11.55 19.59 -8.54
CA GLU A 156 11.59 20.51 -9.69
C GLU A 156 10.30 20.48 -10.52
N LEU A 157 9.64 19.33 -10.59
CA LEU A 157 8.34 19.17 -11.24
C LEU A 157 7.16 19.68 -10.40
N GLY A 158 7.38 20.12 -9.16
CA GLY A 158 6.34 20.67 -8.28
C GLY A 158 5.49 19.60 -7.58
N VAL A 159 6.02 18.39 -7.42
CA VAL A 159 5.38 17.29 -6.67
C VAL A 159 6.25 16.79 -5.51
N PRO A 160 6.65 17.71 -4.60
CA PRO A 160 7.53 17.38 -3.48
C PRO A 160 6.88 16.48 -2.43
N ASP A 161 5.57 16.28 -2.48
CA ASP A 161 4.73 15.52 -1.55
C ASP A 161 4.27 14.17 -2.12
N THR A 162 4.94 13.69 -3.18
CA THR A 162 4.68 12.37 -3.78
C THR A 162 4.74 11.26 -2.73
N VAL A 163 3.78 10.33 -2.79
CA VAL A 163 3.83 9.06 -2.05
C VAL A 163 4.73 8.11 -2.83
N ILE A 164 5.83 7.71 -2.24
CA ILE A 164 6.82 6.81 -2.84
C ILE A 164 6.57 5.39 -2.33
N VAL A 165 6.03 4.53 -3.19
CA VAL A 165 5.90 3.09 -2.92
C VAL A 165 7.24 2.46 -3.29
N LEU A 166 8.12 2.34 -2.30
CA LEU A 166 9.52 1.96 -2.51
C LEU A 166 9.71 0.44 -2.43
N GLY A 167 10.13 -0.18 -3.51
CA GLY A 167 10.45 -1.62 -3.54
C GLY A 167 9.26 -2.49 -3.13
N TRP A 168 8.11 -2.28 -3.75
CA TRP A 168 6.85 -2.97 -3.47
C TRP A 168 6.95 -4.49 -3.61
N GLU A 169 6.05 -5.25 -3.00
CA GLU A 169 6.01 -6.73 -3.01
C GLU A 169 7.35 -7.39 -2.68
N MET A 170 8.15 -6.77 -1.82
CA MET A 170 9.51 -7.21 -1.50
C MET A 170 9.58 -8.59 -0.83
N ASN A 171 8.47 -9.06 -0.28
CA ASN A 171 8.35 -10.38 0.32
C ASN A 171 8.09 -11.50 -0.69
N GLY A 172 7.91 -11.16 -1.98
CA GLY A 172 7.70 -12.10 -3.09
C GLY A 172 9.00 -12.71 -3.65
N PHE A 173 8.82 -13.42 -4.78
CA PHE A 173 9.90 -14.15 -5.46
C PHE A 173 10.45 -13.42 -6.69
N ASN A 174 9.70 -12.49 -7.27
CA ASN A 174 9.88 -12.09 -8.67
C ASN A 174 10.87 -10.93 -8.86
N TYR A 175 10.83 -9.93 -7.99
CA TYR A 175 11.58 -8.69 -8.21
C TYR A 175 13.05 -8.79 -7.80
N THR A 176 13.93 -8.06 -8.50
CA THR A 176 15.33 -7.93 -8.14
C THR A 176 15.52 -7.19 -6.80
N HIS A 177 14.54 -6.42 -6.38
CA HIS A 177 14.53 -5.77 -5.06
C HIS A 177 13.87 -6.61 -3.94
N ARG A 178 13.63 -7.93 -4.13
CA ARG A 178 13.06 -8.79 -3.09
C ARG A 178 13.96 -8.92 -1.87
N CYS A 179 13.33 -9.00 -0.70
CA CYS A 179 14.02 -8.93 0.61
C CYS A 179 14.69 -10.25 1.03
N ARG A 180 14.08 -11.41 0.69
CA ARG A 180 14.48 -12.73 1.20
C ARG A 180 15.98 -13.08 1.08
N PRO A 181 16.69 -12.70 -0.01
CA PRO A 181 18.10 -13.07 -0.17
C PRO A 181 19.04 -12.48 0.89
N ASP A 182 18.73 -11.28 1.43
CA ASP A 182 19.51 -10.67 2.53
C ASP A 182 18.66 -9.60 3.24
N PRO A 183 17.78 -10.01 4.21
CA PRO A 183 16.83 -9.09 4.84
C PRO A 183 17.48 -7.92 5.60
N GLU A 184 18.61 -8.15 6.27
CA GLU A 184 19.25 -7.08 7.06
C GLU A 184 19.90 -6.02 6.15
N SER A 185 20.58 -6.46 5.10
CA SER A 185 21.12 -5.52 4.10
C SER A 185 19.99 -4.85 3.33
N TRP A 186 18.86 -5.53 3.09
CA TRP A 186 17.68 -4.94 2.45
C TRP A 186 17.09 -3.79 3.26
N LYS A 187 16.88 -3.98 4.56
CA LYS A 187 16.42 -2.92 5.49
C LYS A 187 17.39 -1.72 5.48
N THR A 188 18.68 -2.00 5.54
CA THR A 188 19.71 -0.97 5.48
C THR A 188 19.66 -0.21 4.14
N TYR A 189 19.51 -0.90 3.03
CA TYR A 189 19.42 -0.30 1.70
C TYR A 189 18.16 0.57 1.58
N TRP A 190 16.99 0.06 2.01
CA TRP A 190 15.76 0.84 2.02
C TRP A 190 15.91 2.14 2.81
N ARG A 191 16.50 2.08 4.00
CA ARG A 191 16.81 3.26 4.84
C ARG A 191 17.76 4.23 4.12
N ARG A 192 18.74 3.75 3.39
CA ARG A 192 19.65 4.59 2.61
C ARG A 192 18.93 5.32 1.48
N VAL A 193 18.06 4.63 0.76
CA VAL A 193 17.23 5.26 -0.28
C VAL A 193 16.40 6.39 0.30
N VAL A 194 15.70 6.14 1.41
CA VAL A 194 14.91 7.18 2.10
C VAL A 194 15.79 8.36 2.52
N ALA A 195 16.95 8.11 3.12
CA ALA A 195 17.89 9.16 3.53
C ALA A 195 18.39 9.97 2.33
N ALA A 196 18.73 9.31 1.22
CA ALA A 196 19.16 9.95 -0.01
C ALA A 196 18.06 10.86 -0.62
N MET A 197 16.81 10.40 -0.64
CA MET A 197 15.70 11.20 -1.13
C MET A 197 15.35 12.35 -0.17
N ARG A 198 15.35 12.11 1.13
CA ARG A 198 15.07 13.13 2.17
C ARG A 198 16.17 14.20 2.27
N SER A 199 17.37 13.95 1.73
CA SER A 199 18.45 14.96 1.69
C SER A 199 18.20 16.09 0.68
N VAL A 200 17.22 15.93 -0.24
CA VAL A 200 16.91 16.96 -1.23
C VAL A 200 16.04 18.05 -0.61
N GLN A 201 16.49 19.31 -0.75
CA GLN A 201 15.78 20.45 -0.17
C GLN A 201 14.40 20.64 -0.81
N GLY A 202 13.39 20.94 0.00
CA GLY A 202 12.02 21.22 -0.42
C GLY A 202 11.14 19.97 -0.56
N GLN A 203 11.70 18.78 -0.45
CA GLN A 203 10.94 17.53 -0.47
C GLN A 203 10.05 17.38 0.79
N ARG A 204 8.92 16.69 0.64
CA ARG A 204 7.96 16.28 1.68
C ARG A 204 7.39 14.91 1.35
N PHE A 205 8.21 14.03 0.77
CA PHE A 205 7.80 12.68 0.36
C PHE A 205 7.26 11.87 1.54
N ARG A 206 6.30 11.01 1.24
CA ARG A 206 5.83 9.97 2.15
C ARG A 206 6.26 8.62 1.60
N PHE A 207 6.92 7.82 2.42
CA PHE A 207 7.42 6.51 2.03
C PHE A 207 6.43 5.43 2.45
N ASP A 208 5.93 4.72 1.47
CA ASP A 208 4.94 3.65 1.63
C ASP A 208 5.64 2.29 1.52
N TYR A 209 5.49 1.50 2.59
CA TYR A 209 6.01 0.14 2.69
C TYR A 209 4.90 -0.83 2.30
N ALA A 210 4.90 -1.31 1.06
CA ALA A 210 3.83 -2.12 0.47
C ALA A 210 4.29 -3.54 0.16
N PRO A 211 4.14 -4.49 1.09
CA PRO A 211 4.32 -5.91 0.82
C PRO A 211 3.15 -6.49 0.04
N ASN A 212 3.38 -7.63 -0.61
CA ASN A 212 2.33 -8.51 -1.09
C ASN A 212 1.61 -9.19 0.08
N ARG A 213 0.29 -9.35 0.01
CA ARG A 213 -0.54 -10.00 1.03
C ARG A 213 -0.12 -11.45 1.25
N GLY A 214 0.07 -11.82 2.53
CA GLY A 214 0.48 -13.16 2.94
C GLY A 214 1.96 -13.30 3.25
N GLY A 215 2.37 -14.53 3.60
CA GLY A 215 3.76 -14.84 3.96
C GLY A 215 4.72 -14.90 2.77
N ASP A 216 4.22 -15.27 1.61
CA ASP A 216 4.94 -15.41 0.34
C ASP A 216 6.34 -16.05 0.50
N ALA A 217 7.41 -15.49 -0.05
CA ALA A 217 8.79 -16.00 0.10
C ALA A 217 9.38 -15.76 1.50
N ILE A 218 8.92 -14.72 2.19
CA ILE A 218 9.33 -14.35 3.55
C ILE A 218 8.20 -13.56 4.22
N ALA A 219 8.05 -13.71 5.54
CA ALA A 219 7.17 -12.85 6.31
C ALA A 219 7.53 -11.37 6.09
N TRP A 220 6.59 -10.56 5.56
CA TRP A 220 6.89 -9.16 5.24
C TRP A 220 7.31 -8.36 6.47
N THR A 221 6.87 -8.72 7.67
CA THR A 221 7.33 -8.08 8.93
C THR A 221 8.83 -8.22 9.17
N SER A 222 9.47 -9.25 8.62
CA SER A 222 10.93 -9.44 8.70
C SER A 222 11.73 -8.45 7.84
N CYS A 223 11.07 -7.81 6.86
CA CYS A 223 11.66 -6.83 5.98
C CYS A 223 11.36 -5.38 6.41
N TYR A 224 10.62 -5.17 7.49
CA TYR A 224 10.23 -3.83 7.93
C TYR A 224 11.46 -2.98 8.34
N PRO A 225 11.71 -1.83 7.67
CA PRO A 225 12.96 -1.08 7.85
C PRO A 225 12.94 -0.14 9.07
N GLY A 226 11.79 0.07 9.72
CA GLY A 226 11.64 0.87 10.92
C GLY A 226 10.77 2.11 10.77
N ASP A 227 10.24 2.59 11.90
CA ASP A 227 9.22 3.64 11.97
C ASP A 227 9.72 5.02 11.54
N ASP A 228 11.00 5.29 11.69
CA ASP A 228 11.61 6.57 11.36
C ASP A 228 11.74 6.82 9.85
N VAL A 229 11.65 5.76 9.06
CA VAL A 229 11.79 5.80 7.60
C VAL A 229 10.51 5.41 6.84
N VAL A 230 9.53 4.80 7.50
CA VAL A 230 8.22 4.44 6.92
C VAL A 230 7.16 5.44 7.37
N ASP A 231 6.41 6.02 6.44
CA ASP A 231 5.31 6.94 6.72
C ASP A 231 3.94 6.27 6.59
N VAL A 232 3.82 5.28 5.71
CA VAL A 232 2.57 4.53 5.44
C VAL A 232 2.90 3.04 5.34
N ILE A 233 2.02 2.18 5.86
CA ILE A 233 2.11 0.73 5.72
C ILE A 233 1.05 0.27 4.72
N GLY A 234 1.49 0.04 3.50
CA GLY A 234 0.67 -0.46 2.41
C GLY A 234 0.48 -1.97 2.43
N MET A 235 -0.32 -2.46 1.49
CA MET A 235 -0.40 -3.86 1.12
C MET A 235 -0.96 -4.01 -0.29
N ASP A 236 -0.29 -4.77 -1.12
CA ASP A 236 -0.79 -5.18 -2.41
C ASP A 236 -1.63 -6.44 -2.24
N SER A 237 -2.91 -6.37 -2.61
CA SER A 237 -3.89 -7.43 -2.34
C SER A 237 -4.69 -7.78 -3.58
N TYR A 238 -4.37 -8.91 -4.19
CA TYR A 238 -5.13 -9.46 -5.30
C TYR A 238 -5.99 -10.65 -4.85
N ASP A 239 -7.09 -10.89 -5.58
CA ASP A 239 -7.99 -12.01 -5.34
C ASP A 239 -7.39 -13.34 -5.82
N GLN A 240 -6.50 -13.86 -5.00
CA GLN A 240 -5.76 -15.11 -5.24
C GLN A 240 -5.43 -15.83 -3.93
N GLU A 241 -4.97 -17.07 -4.05
CA GLU A 241 -4.40 -17.83 -2.92
C GLU A 241 -3.20 -17.08 -2.26
N PRO A 242 -2.98 -17.29 -0.95
CA PRO A 242 -3.81 -18.07 -0.05
C PRO A 242 -5.09 -17.31 0.35
N GLY A 243 -6.16 -18.11 0.63
CA GLY A 243 -7.49 -17.60 0.96
C GLY A 243 -8.42 -17.54 -0.25
N ARG A 244 -9.51 -18.34 -0.21
CA ARG A 244 -10.51 -18.41 -1.28
C ARG A 244 -11.61 -17.39 -1.11
N THR A 245 -11.93 -17.06 0.12
CA THR A 245 -12.91 -16.04 0.47
C THR A 245 -12.23 -14.78 0.96
N PHE A 246 -12.95 -13.67 0.91
CA PHE A 246 -12.44 -12.41 1.45
C PHE A 246 -12.11 -12.52 2.95
N ASP A 247 -12.96 -13.19 3.75
CA ASP A 247 -12.74 -13.37 5.18
C ASP A 247 -11.47 -14.20 5.48
N GLU A 248 -11.19 -15.22 4.65
CA GLU A 248 -9.94 -15.98 4.75
C GLU A 248 -8.74 -15.08 4.39
N GLN A 249 -8.86 -14.23 3.39
CA GLN A 249 -7.80 -13.27 3.02
C GLN A 249 -7.58 -12.20 4.09
N VAL A 250 -8.62 -11.81 4.82
CA VAL A 250 -8.51 -10.93 5.98
C VAL A 250 -7.76 -11.60 7.12
N SER A 251 -8.16 -12.82 7.49
CA SER A 251 -7.73 -13.51 8.72
C SER A 251 -6.44 -14.34 8.58
N GLN A 252 -5.98 -14.62 7.36
CA GLN A 252 -4.75 -15.39 7.14
C GLN A 252 -3.52 -14.75 7.78
N PRO A 253 -2.48 -15.53 8.07
CA PRO A 253 -1.18 -14.99 8.48
C PRO A 253 -0.66 -13.97 7.45
N TYR A 254 -0.19 -12.82 7.94
CA TYR A 254 0.29 -11.70 7.12
C TYR A 254 -0.75 -11.13 6.15
N GLY A 255 -2.05 -11.33 6.45
CA GLY A 255 -3.19 -10.83 5.69
C GLY A 255 -3.59 -9.41 6.07
N LEU A 256 -4.77 -9.01 5.58
CA LEU A 256 -5.27 -7.64 5.72
C LEU A 256 -5.44 -7.21 7.19
N GLN A 257 -5.92 -8.11 8.08
CA GLN A 257 -6.07 -7.77 9.50
C GLN A 257 -4.72 -7.54 10.16
N GLN A 258 -3.73 -8.38 9.87
CA GLN A 258 -2.39 -8.21 10.43
C GLN A 258 -1.73 -6.92 9.95
N GLN A 259 -1.96 -6.49 8.72
CA GLN A 259 -1.50 -5.17 8.24
C GLN A 259 -2.08 -4.03 9.08
N VAL A 260 -3.39 -4.03 9.31
CA VAL A 260 -4.07 -3.00 10.12
C VAL A 260 -3.55 -2.97 11.54
N ASP A 261 -3.40 -4.14 12.17
CA ASP A 261 -2.92 -4.26 13.54
C ASP A 261 -1.46 -3.84 13.67
N PHE A 262 -0.63 -4.21 12.69
CA PHE A 262 0.77 -3.81 12.62
C PHE A 262 0.89 -2.28 12.43
N ALA A 263 0.15 -1.71 11.50
CA ALA A 263 0.15 -0.25 11.26
C ALA A 263 -0.27 0.51 12.52
N ARG A 264 -1.31 0.04 13.22
CA ARG A 264 -1.75 0.62 14.49
C ARG A 264 -0.66 0.54 15.57
N ALA A 265 0.00 -0.60 15.70
CA ALA A 265 1.08 -0.79 16.68
C ALA A 265 2.28 0.13 16.42
N HIS A 266 2.54 0.48 15.16
CA HIS A 266 3.60 1.37 14.72
C HIS A 266 3.16 2.84 14.54
N GLY A 267 1.90 3.19 14.85
CA GLY A 267 1.36 4.54 14.71
C GLY A 267 1.33 5.05 13.28
N LYS A 268 1.12 4.16 12.29
CA LYS A 268 1.13 4.47 10.86
C LYS A 268 -0.26 4.39 10.25
N ARG A 269 -0.49 5.19 9.19
CA ARG A 269 -1.64 5.01 8.32
C ARG A 269 -1.42 3.80 7.41
N ILE A 270 -2.52 3.24 6.92
CA ILE A 270 -2.50 2.16 5.93
C ILE A 270 -2.80 2.70 4.53
N SER A 271 -2.43 1.92 3.51
CA SER A 271 -2.75 2.13 2.11
C SER A 271 -2.91 0.79 1.38
N TYR A 272 -3.50 0.86 0.20
CA TYR A 272 -3.57 -0.27 -0.74
C TYR A 272 -3.13 0.24 -2.12
N PRO A 273 -1.80 0.29 -2.36
CA PRO A 273 -1.25 0.76 -3.64
C PRO A 273 -1.77 -0.05 -4.82
N GLU A 274 -1.90 -1.35 -4.62
CA GLU A 274 -2.41 -2.28 -5.62
C GLU A 274 -3.48 -3.20 -5.03
N TRP A 275 -4.59 -3.31 -5.74
CA TRP A 275 -5.58 -4.34 -5.46
C TRP A 275 -6.41 -4.63 -6.71
N GLY A 276 -7.00 -5.81 -6.78
CA GLY A 276 -7.81 -6.20 -7.93
C GLY A 276 -8.14 -7.68 -7.96
N LEU A 277 -8.87 -8.07 -8.98
CA LEU A 277 -9.18 -9.47 -9.28
C LEU A 277 -7.94 -10.20 -9.78
N PHE A 278 -7.92 -11.52 -9.67
CA PHE A 278 -6.86 -12.33 -10.26
C PHE A 278 -7.30 -13.77 -10.52
N ARG A 279 -6.78 -14.74 -9.75
CA ARG A 279 -6.93 -16.18 -10.05
C ARG A 279 -8.33 -16.73 -9.76
N HIS A 280 -9.14 -16.03 -8.98
CA HIS A 280 -10.53 -16.45 -8.71
C HIS A 280 -11.53 -15.90 -9.73
N GLY A 281 -11.05 -15.23 -10.78
CA GLY A 281 -11.87 -14.72 -11.89
C GLY A 281 -12.78 -13.57 -11.51
N ASP A 282 -13.95 -13.44 -12.15
CA ASP A 282 -14.93 -12.39 -11.89
C ASP A 282 -15.61 -12.61 -10.53
N ASN A 283 -15.06 -12.03 -9.47
CA ASN A 283 -15.47 -12.20 -8.09
C ASN A 283 -16.02 -10.90 -7.46
N PRO A 284 -17.32 -10.61 -7.65
CA PRO A 284 -17.94 -9.41 -7.07
C PRO A 284 -18.00 -9.42 -5.53
N ALA A 285 -17.89 -10.59 -4.88
CA ALA A 285 -17.84 -10.68 -3.42
C ALA A 285 -16.51 -10.10 -2.88
N TYR A 286 -15.39 -10.39 -3.56
CA TYR A 286 -14.10 -9.81 -3.24
C TYR A 286 -14.11 -8.28 -3.37
N VAL A 287 -14.63 -7.75 -4.48
CA VAL A 287 -14.73 -6.30 -4.69
C VAL A 287 -15.56 -5.62 -3.60
N ARG A 288 -16.74 -6.18 -3.25
CA ARG A 288 -17.53 -5.67 -2.11
C ARG A 288 -16.77 -5.72 -0.80
N GLY A 289 -16.08 -6.84 -0.54
CA GLY A 289 -15.28 -7.03 0.65
C GLY A 289 -14.19 -5.96 0.79
N MET A 290 -13.42 -5.72 -0.27
CA MET A 290 -12.37 -4.70 -0.29
C MET A 290 -12.92 -3.28 -0.09
N LEU A 291 -14.00 -2.91 -0.79
CA LEU A 291 -14.60 -1.58 -0.63
C LEU A 291 -15.17 -1.36 0.78
N ALA A 292 -15.82 -2.38 1.36
CA ALA A 292 -16.28 -2.34 2.74
C ALA A 292 -15.12 -2.27 3.75
N TRP A 293 -14.01 -2.93 3.45
CA TRP A 293 -12.76 -2.87 4.22
C TRP A 293 -12.18 -1.46 4.22
N PHE A 294 -12.11 -0.82 3.06
CA PHE A 294 -11.64 0.57 2.96
C PHE A 294 -12.54 1.55 3.71
N ALA A 295 -13.85 1.39 3.60
CA ALA A 295 -14.80 2.22 4.35
C ALA A 295 -14.67 2.06 5.89
N ARG A 296 -14.27 0.86 6.36
CA ARG A 296 -14.08 0.58 7.80
C ARG A 296 -12.75 1.09 8.34
N HIS A 297 -11.67 0.97 7.56
CA HIS A 297 -10.30 1.18 8.05
C HIS A 297 -9.67 2.49 7.54
N GLU A 298 -10.37 3.24 6.69
CA GLU A 298 -10.02 4.58 6.21
C GLU A 298 -8.53 4.71 5.79
N PRO A 299 -8.07 3.93 4.79
CA PRO A 299 -6.71 4.04 4.30
C PRO A 299 -6.42 5.46 3.78
N LEU A 300 -5.15 5.85 3.73
CA LEU A 300 -4.72 7.09 3.10
C LEU A 300 -5.19 7.16 1.65
N TYR A 301 -5.06 6.05 0.95
CA TYR A 301 -5.56 5.84 -0.41
C TYR A 301 -5.69 4.34 -0.71
N HIS A 302 -6.46 4.04 -1.74
CA HIS A 302 -6.42 2.75 -2.41
C HIS A 302 -6.41 2.94 -3.93
N SER A 303 -5.76 2.05 -4.66
CA SER A 303 -5.64 2.12 -6.11
C SER A 303 -5.91 0.75 -6.72
N ILE A 304 -6.99 0.64 -7.50
CA ILE A 304 -7.27 -0.59 -8.23
C ILE A 304 -6.31 -0.72 -9.43
N THR A 305 -5.76 -1.93 -9.64
CA THR A 305 -4.98 -2.25 -10.82
C THR A 305 -5.93 -2.64 -11.96
N ASP A 306 -6.09 -1.73 -12.94
CA ASP A 306 -7.18 -1.88 -13.92
C ASP A 306 -6.68 -2.24 -15.33
N TYR A 307 -6.12 -3.42 -15.45
CA TYR A 307 -5.88 -4.13 -16.71
C TYR A 307 -6.22 -5.63 -16.52
N CYS A 308 -6.36 -6.40 -17.62
CA CYS A 308 -6.68 -7.83 -17.50
C CYS A 308 -5.51 -8.63 -16.89
N PRO A 309 -5.81 -9.56 -15.95
CA PRO A 309 -7.14 -9.99 -15.49
C PRO A 309 -7.68 -9.18 -14.29
N HIS A 310 -6.97 -8.16 -13.79
CA HIS A 310 -7.20 -7.54 -12.49
C HIS A 310 -8.34 -6.51 -12.49
N GLY A 311 -8.55 -5.87 -13.63
CA GLY A 311 -9.37 -4.67 -13.73
C GLY A 311 -10.87 -4.89 -13.79
N VAL A 312 -11.59 -3.83 -13.51
CA VAL A 312 -13.06 -3.77 -13.52
C VAL A 312 -13.62 -2.89 -14.65
N TRP A 313 -12.80 -1.99 -15.20
CA TRP A 313 -13.22 -1.08 -16.27
C TRP A 313 -12.59 -1.40 -17.62
N GLN A 314 -11.26 -1.51 -17.69
CA GLN A 314 -10.55 -1.84 -18.94
C GLN A 314 -10.60 -3.33 -19.26
N CYS A 315 -10.88 -4.18 -18.28
CA CYS A 315 -10.92 -5.63 -18.45
C CYS A 315 -12.37 -6.14 -18.61
N GLY A 316 -12.77 -6.46 -19.82
CA GLY A 316 -14.10 -7.00 -20.11
C GLY A 316 -14.37 -8.41 -19.56
N GLN A 317 -13.41 -9.04 -18.88
CA GLN A 317 -13.56 -10.38 -18.30
C GLN A 317 -14.31 -10.37 -16.96
N ASN A 318 -14.51 -9.21 -16.32
CA ASN A 318 -15.03 -9.08 -14.97
C ASN A 318 -16.31 -8.23 -14.88
N PRO A 319 -17.38 -8.53 -15.67
CA PRO A 319 -18.55 -7.66 -15.78
C PRO A 319 -19.35 -7.51 -14.47
N ARG A 320 -19.46 -8.57 -13.64
CA ARG A 320 -20.17 -8.51 -12.37
C ARG A 320 -19.42 -7.69 -11.32
N SER A 321 -18.12 -7.86 -11.27
CA SER A 321 -17.24 -7.06 -10.41
C SER A 321 -17.18 -5.60 -10.83
N ALA A 322 -17.19 -5.32 -12.14
CA ALA A 322 -17.29 -3.98 -12.71
C ALA A 322 -18.58 -3.27 -12.28
N GLN A 323 -19.72 -3.96 -12.33
CA GLN A 323 -20.99 -3.43 -11.86
C GLN A 323 -20.92 -3.05 -10.38
N VAL A 324 -20.46 -3.96 -9.51
CA VAL A 324 -20.33 -3.71 -8.07
C VAL A 324 -19.43 -2.52 -7.78
N PHE A 325 -18.26 -2.46 -8.42
CA PHE A 325 -17.31 -1.36 -8.23
C PHE A 325 -17.95 -0.01 -8.63
N ARG A 326 -18.57 0.03 -9.80
CA ARG A 326 -19.24 1.23 -10.29
C ARG A 326 -20.38 1.68 -9.37
N GLU A 327 -21.30 0.77 -9.00
CA GLU A 327 -22.42 1.08 -8.12
C GLU A 327 -21.97 1.60 -6.75
N SER A 328 -20.93 1.00 -6.17
CA SER A 328 -20.40 1.40 -4.87
C SER A 328 -19.74 2.77 -4.86
N LEU A 329 -19.14 3.20 -5.97
CA LEU A 329 -18.43 4.49 -6.06
C LEU A 329 -19.25 5.59 -6.73
N SER A 330 -20.32 5.25 -7.48
CA SER A 330 -21.21 6.26 -8.09
C SER A 330 -22.29 6.80 -7.14
N ALA A 331 -22.44 6.21 -5.96
CA ALA A 331 -23.49 6.56 -4.99
C ALA A 331 -23.06 7.64 -3.98
N GLY A 332 -21.92 8.30 -4.21
CA GLY A 332 -21.36 9.38 -3.38
C GLY A 332 -21.73 10.78 -3.87
#